data_f4fbe5a4881415238cd7f19dfbc310fc
#
_entry.id   f4fbe5a4881415238cd7f19dfbc310fc
#
_cell.length_a   1.000
_cell.length_b   1.000
_cell.length_c   1.000
_cell.angle_alpha   90.00
_cell.angle_beta   90.00
_cell.angle_gamma   90.00
#
_symmetry.space_group_name_H-M   'P 1'
#
loop_
_entity.id
_entity.type
_entity.pdbx_description
1 polymer ?
#
loop_
_entity_poly.entity_id
_entity_poly.type
_entity_poly.pdbx_seq_one_letter_code
_entity_poly.pdbx_strand_id
1 'polypeptide(L)'
;SVYEAMDYLGVLSGLSRQQRKDRIPSLLEQVNLTDDVKTKVRAMSGGMRRRLGIAQALIHDPKVLIVDEPTAGLDPEERVRFRNLLSETAKDRVVILSTHIVGDVEATCEDIAVLNRGCVLFQGTVTELLEEASGRIYSARVSRMELESIRNNYTVTSIMMQGNHAYVRLISDEKPFADAQIC
;
A
#
# COMPACT_ATOMS: atom_id res chain seq x y z
N SER A 1 -14.90 25.23 -0.41
CA SER A 1 -15.08 24.17 0.60
C SER A 1 -14.96 22.79 -0.02
N VAL A 2 -14.89 21.77 0.83
CA VAL A 2 -14.91 20.35 0.43
C VAL A 2 -16.17 20.06 -0.40
N TYR A 3 -17.32 20.47 0.08
CA TYR A 3 -18.58 20.27 -0.65
C TYR A 3 -18.59 20.95 -2.03
N GLU A 4 -18.15 22.19 -2.12
CA GLU A 4 -18.09 22.92 -3.40
C GLU A 4 -17.13 22.25 -4.39
N ALA A 5 -16.00 21.72 -3.90
CA ALA A 5 -15.05 20.96 -4.73
C ALA A 5 -15.72 19.69 -5.30
N MET A 6 -16.40 18.92 -4.44
CA MET A 6 -17.13 17.73 -4.86
C MET A 6 -18.30 18.06 -5.82
N ASP A 7 -19.07 19.12 -5.54
CA ASP A 7 -20.16 19.56 -6.42
C ASP A 7 -19.64 19.98 -7.80
N TYR A 8 -18.55 20.75 -7.84
CA TYR A 8 -17.89 21.15 -9.09
C TYR A 8 -17.43 19.94 -9.91
N LEU A 9 -16.77 18.98 -9.27
CA LEU A 9 -16.31 17.76 -9.94
C LEU A 9 -17.47 16.88 -10.41
N GLY A 10 -18.54 16.81 -9.62
CA GLY A 10 -19.76 16.13 -10.03
C GLY A 10 -20.40 16.76 -11.28
N VAL A 11 -20.35 18.09 -11.42
CA VAL A 11 -20.78 18.77 -12.65
C VAL A 11 -19.90 18.37 -13.82
N LEU A 12 -18.57 18.38 -13.65
CA LEU A 12 -17.64 17.97 -14.71
C LEU A 12 -17.81 16.52 -15.13
N SER A 13 -18.22 15.65 -14.20
CA SER A 13 -18.55 14.24 -14.45
C SER A 13 -19.94 14.02 -15.05
N GLY A 14 -20.67 15.08 -15.39
CA GLY A 14 -21.98 15.01 -16.04
C GLY A 14 -23.15 14.66 -15.10
N LEU A 15 -22.96 14.69 -13.78
CA LEU A 15 -24.00 14.38 -12.83
C LEU A 15 -25.02 15.50 -12.72
N SER A 16 -26.31 15.14 -12.71
CA SER A 16 -27.42 16.08 -12.45
C SER A 16 -27.32 16.65 -11.03
N ARG A 17 -27.98 17.77 -10.79
CA ARG A 17 -28.05 18.40 -9.46
C ARG A 17 -28.57 17.44 -8.38
N GLN A 18 -29.57 16.64 -8.73
CA GLN A 18 -30.15 15.68 -7.80
C GLN A 18 -29.15 14.57 -7.44
N GLN A 19 -28.49 13.97 -8.44
CA GLN A 19 -27.45 12.97 -8.21
C GLN A 19 -26.32 13.48 -7.32
N ARG A 20 -25.84 14.71 -7.51
CA ARG A 20 -24.81 15.30 -6.68
C ARG A 20 -25.28 15.51 -5.24
N LYS A 21 -26.51 15.98 -5.04
CA LYS A 21 -27.09 16.16 -3.69
C LYS A 21 -27.19 14.87 -2.91
N ASP A 22 -27.48 13.76 -3.60
CA ASP A 22 -27.65 12.45 -2.95
C ASP A 22 -26.28 11.77 -2.71
N ARG A 23 -25.37 11.84 -3.68
CA ARG A 23 -24.10 11.13 -3.63
C ARG A 23 -23.02 11.80 -2.78
N ILE A 24 -22.90 13.13 -2.84
CA ILE A 24 -21.82 13.83 -2.13
C ILE A 24 -21.86 13.59 -0.62
N PRO A 25 -22.99 13.70 0.09
CA PRO A 25 -23.02 13.41 1.51
C PRO A 25 -22.60 11.97 1.83
N SER A 26 -23.12 10.99 1.09
CA SER A 26 -22.77 9.58 1.28
C SER A 26 -21.28 9.32 1.05
N LEU A 27 -20.69 9.89 0.01
CA LEU A 27 -19.24 9.74 -0.25
C LEU A 27 -18.38 10.40 0.83
N LEU A 28 -18.79 11.59 1.31
CA LEU A 28 -18.07 12.26 2.40
C LEU A 28 -18.16 11.49 3.73
N GLU A 29 -19.27 10.80 3.98
CA GLU A 29 -19.43 9.89 5.09
C GLU A 29 -18.50 8.68 4.96
N GLN A 30 -18.48 8.01 3.80
CA GLN A 30 -17.60 6.86 3.54
C GLN A 30 -16.12 7.19 3.77
N VAL A 31 -15.68 8.38 3.38
CA VAL A 31 -14.29 8.82 3.57
C VAL A 31 -14.05 9.55 4.89
N ASN A 32 -15.03 9.57 5.81
CA ASN A 32 -14.97 10.24 7.12
C ASN A 32 -14.56 11.73 7.02
N LEU A 33 -15.29 12.47 6.20
CA LEU A 33 -15.14 13.93 5.99
C LEU A 33 -16.46 14.71 6.21
N THR A 34 -17.45 14.09 6.88
CA THR A 34 -18.76 14.71 7.13
C THR A 34 -18.64 16.00 7.92
N ASP A 35 -17.79 16.04 8.94
CA ASP A 35 -17.58 17.23 9.77
C ASP A 35 -16.80 18.33 9.05
N ASP A 36 -16.10 17.98 7.97
CA ASP A 36 -15.21 18.85 7.21
C ASP A 36 -15.85 19.44 5.95
N VAL A 37 -17.15 19.26 5.74
CA VAL A 37 -17.90 19.68 4.55
C VAL A 37 -17.68 21.17 4.19
N LYS A 38 -17.55 22.03 5.22
CA LYS A 38 -17.31 23.47 5.07
C LYS A 38 -15.84 23.86 5.06
N THR A 39 -14.95 22.94 5.40
CA THR A 39 -13.50 23.18 5.46
C THR A 39 -12.99 23.54 4.05
N LYS A 40 -12.12 24.55 3.96
CA LYS A 40 -11.48 24.88 2.68
C LYS A 40 -10.44 23.80 2.33
N VAL A 41 -10.44 23.33 1.09
CA VAL A 41 -9.52 22.26 0.63
C VAL A 41 -8.04 22.60 0.91
N ARG A 42 -7.67 23.89 0.82
CA ARG A 42 -6.31 24.36 1.15
C ARG A 42 -5.93 24.18 2.63
N ALA A 43 -6.92 24.13 3.53
CA ALA A 43 -6.72 24.00 4.99
C ALA A 43 -6.73 22.53 5.47
N MET A 44 -6.98 21.57 4.57
CA MET A 44 -7.02 20.16 4.90
C MET A 44 -5.61 19.59 5.15
N SER A 45 -5.52 18.58 6.03
CA SER A 45 -4.31 17.76 6.21
C SER A 45 -4.00 16.94 4.95
N GLY A 46 -2.82 16.31 4.89
CA GLY A 46 -2.45 15.41 3.80
C GLY A 46 -3.41 14.22 3.70
N GLY A 47 -3.73 13.58 4.83
CA GLY A 47 -4.67 12.46 4.90
C GLY A 47 -6.09 12.86 4.49
N MET A 48 -6.59 14.01 4.95
CA MET A 48 -7.90 14.52 4.54
C MET A 48 -7.98 14.75 3.03
N ARG A 49 -6.95 15.36 2.42
CA ARG A 49 -6.91 15.57 0.96
C ARG A 49 -6.92 14.26 0.18
N ARG A 50 -6.22 13.23 0.65
CA ARG A 50 -6.23 11.90 0.01
C ARG A 50 -7.60 11.24 0.10
N ARG A 51 -8.24 11.29 1.26
CA ARG A 51 -9.60 10.78 1.45
C ARG A 51 -10.60 11.52 0.55
N LEU A 52 -10.46 12.84 0.43
CA LEU A 52 -11.25 13.62 -0.51
C LEU A 52 -10.98 13.18 -1.96
N GLY A 53 -9.72 12.87 -2.32
CA GLY A 53 -9.36 12.34 -3.64
C GLY A 53 -10.07 11.03 -3.98
N ILE A 54 -10.22 10.11 -3.01
CA ILE A 54 -11.01 8.89 -3.20
C ILE A 54 -12.50 9.22 -3.39
N ALA A 55 -13.09 10.05 -2.53
CA ALA A 55 -14.48 10.47 -2.70
C ALA A 55 -14.73 11.08 -4.09
N GLN A 56 -13.78 11.87 -4.58
CA GLN A 56 -13.75 12.48 -5.89
C GLN A 56 -13.71 11.45 -7.02
N ALA A 57 -12.83 10.46 -6.91
CA ALA A 57 -12.73 9.38 -7.88
C ALA A 57 -13.99 8.50 -7.92
N LEU A 58 -14.71 8.40 -6.81
CA LEU A 58 -15.92 7.61 -6.67
C LEU A 58 -17.21 8.36 -7.10
N ILE A 59 -17.15 9.66 -7.37
CA ILE A 59 -18.36 10.47 -7.56
C ILE A 59 -19.23 10.02 -8.75
N HIS A 60 -18.61 9.47 -9.80
CA HIS A 60 -19.31 8.95 -10.99
C HIS A 60 -19.52 7.43 -10.98
N ASP A 61 -19.24 6.77 -9.82
CA ASP A 61 -19.42 5.34 -9.60
C ASP A 61 -18.67 4.44 -10.58
N PRO A 62 -17.35 4.56 -10.63
CA PRO A 62 -16.54 3.77 -11.55
C PRO A 62 -16.55 2.30 -11.14
N LYS A 63 -16.50 1.40 -12.12
CA LYS A 63 -16.29 -0.05 -11.89
C LYS A 63 -14.84 -0.39 -11.57
N VAL A 64 -13.91 0.46 -11.96
CA VAL A 64 -12.46 0.29 -11.73
C VAL A 64 -11.93 1.57 -11.11
N LEU A 65 -11.27 1.45 -9.97
CA LEU A 65 -10.56 2.53 -9.28
C LEU A 65 -9.07 2.23 -9.31
N ILE A 66 -8.26 3.17 -9.80
CA ILE A 66 -6.80 3.05 -9.81
C ILE A 66 -6.24 4.08 -8.82
N VAL A 67 -5.41 3.63 -7.90
CA VAL A 67 -4.84 4.45 -6.82
C VAL A 67 -3.33 4.23 -6.77
N ASP A 68 -2.59 5.32 -6.95
CA ASP A 68 -1.13 5.30 -6.96
C ASP A 68 -0.57 5.81 -5.64
N GLU A 69 0.26 5.00 -4.95
CA GLU A 69 0.93 5.30 -3.68
C GLU A 69 0.03 5.97 -2.62
N PRO A 70 -1.16 5.44 -2.33
CA PRO A 70 -2.18 6.16 -1.55
C PRO A 70 -1.80 6.39 -0.09
N THR A 71 -0.96 5.55 0.48
CA THR A 71 -0.58 5.60 1.91
C THR A 71 0.78 6.25 2.15
N ALA A 72 1.52 6.60 1.09
CA ALA A 72 2.85 7.21 1.20
C ALA A 72 2.81 8.52 2.01
N GLY A 73 3.63 8.62 3.07
CA GLY A 73 3.70 9.81 3.94
C GLY A 73 2.48 10.03 4.85
N LEU A 74 1.60 9.05 4.99
CA LEU A 74 0.61 9.02 6.06
C LEU A 74 1.24 8.49 7.35
N ASP A 75 0.75 8.97 8.49
CA ASP A 75 1.07 8.37 9.78
C ASP A 75 0.43 6.96 9.90
N PRO A 76 0.87 6.14 10.87
CA PRO A 76 0.40 4.77 11.00
C PRO A 76 -1.12 4.64 11.17
N GLU A 77 -1.76 5.54 11.90
CA GLU A 77 -3.20 5.52 12.17
C GLU A 77 -3.99 5.86 10.89
N GLU A 78 -3.61 6.92 10.19
CA GLU A 78 -4.22 7.32 8.92
C GLU A 78 -4.02 6.24 7.84
N ARG A 79 -2.87 5.53 7.85
CA ARG A 79 -2.62 4.41 6.93
C ARG A 79 -3.61 3.26 7.16
N VAL A 80 -3.86 2.87 8.41
CA VAL A 80 -4.85 1.83 8.73
C VAL A 80 -6.25 2.25 8.27
N ARG A 81 -6.65 3.48 8.57
CA ARG A 81 -7.94 4.03 8.12
C ARG A 81 -8.08 4.01 6.61
N PHE A 82 -7.01 4.37 5.91
CA PHE A 82 -7.03 4.42 4.45
C PHE A 82 -7.11 3.02 3.82
N ARG A 83 -6.39 2.03 4.37
CA ARG A 83 -6.50 0.62 3.95
C ARG A 83 -7.92 0.10 4.11
N ASN A 84 -8.55 0.34 5.26
CA ASN A 84 -9.92 -0.06 5.51
C ASN A 84 -10.89 0.58 4.49
N LEU A 85 -10.69 1.86 4.16
CA LEU A 85 -11.48 2.55 3.14
C LEU A 85 -11.33 1.89 1.76
N LEU A 86 -10.11 1.51 1.36
CA LEU A 86 -9.88 0.83 0.08
C LEU A 86 -10.53 -0.55 0.06
N SER A 87 -10.41 -1.34 1.14
CA SER A 87 -11.05 -2.66 1.25
C SER A 87 -12.57 -2.55 1.20
N GLU A 88 -13.17 -1.57 1.89
CA GLU A 88 -14.61 -1.31 1.78
C GLU A 88 -15.03 -0.92 0.35
N THR A 89 -14.21 -0.10 -0.31
CA THR A 89 -14.44 0.34 -1.69
C THR A 89 -14.35 -0.82 -2.69
N ALA A 90 -13.50 -1.82 -2.42
CA ALA A 90 -13.27 -2.97 -3.29
C ALA A 90 -14.42 -3.99 -3.28
N LYS A 91 -15.38 -3.94 -2.33
CA LYS A 91 -16.51 -4.87 -2.28
C LYS A 91 -17.37 -4.89 -3.54
N ASP A 92 -17.54 -3.74 -4.19
CA ASP A 92 -18.45 -3.57 -5.30
C ASP A 92 -17.74 -3.19 -6.62
N ARG A 93 -16.40 -3.15 -6.63
CA ARG A 93 -15.60 -2.72 -7.78
C ARG A 93 -14.18 -3.26 -7.76
N VAL A 94 -13.51 -3.21 -8.88
CA VAL A 94 -12.09 -3.53 -8.96
C VAL A 94 -11.28 -2.32 -8.47
N VAL A 95 -10.40 -2.55 -7.50
CA VAL A 95 -9.44 -1.55 -7.03
C VAL A 95 -8.03 -2.00 -7.41
N ILE A 96 -7.35 -1.19 -8.21
CA ILE A 96 -5.94 -1.42 -8.57
C ILE A 96 -5.11 -0.46 -7.72
N LEU A 97 -4.26 -1.01 -6.87
CA LEU A 97 -3.38 -0.29 -5.97
C LEU A 97 -1.93 -0.43 -6.44
N SER A 98 -1.24 0.67 -6.71
CA SER A 98 0.22 0.65 -6.83
C SER A 98 0.84 1.11 -5.51
N THR A 99 1.82 0.36 -5.01
CA THR A 99 2.58 0.71 -3.81
C THR A 99 3.91 -0.03 -3.75
N HIS A 100 4.88 0.55 -3.04
CA HIS A 100 6.14 -0.10 -2.67
C HIS A 100 6.13 -0.57 -1.20
N ILE A 101 5.01 -0.41 -0.50
CA ILE A 101 4.87 -0.72 0.93
C ILE A 101 4.28 -2.12 1.09
N VAL A 102 5.13 -3.11 1.36
CA VAL A 102 4.74 -4.52 1.47
C VAL A 102 3.59 -4.74 2.45
N GLY A 103 3.62 -4.09 3.62
CA GLY A 103 2.55 -4.23 4.61
C GLY A 103 1.17 -3.69 4.17
N ASP A 104 1.10 -2.84 3.14
CA ASP A 104 -0.17 -2.43 2.56
C ASP A 104 -0.69 -3.52 1.61
N VAL A 105 0.21 -4.13 0.83
CA VAL A 105 -0.12 -5.26 -0.06
C VAL A 105 -0.67 -6.43 0.74
N GLU A 106 0.06 -6.87 1.78
CA GLU A 106 -0.34 -7.99 2.63
C GLU A 106 -1.70 -7.76 3.32
N ALA A 107 -2.01 -6.51 3.67
CA ALA A 107 -3.22 -6.19 4.42
C ALA A 107 -4.46 -5.95 3.55
N THR A 108 -4.31 -5.70 2.24
CA THR A 108 -5.43 -5.23 1.41
C THR A 108 -5.57 -5.93 0.06
N CYS A 109 -4.53 -6.62 -0.42
CA CYS A 109 -4.53 -7.22 -1.76
C CYS A 109 -4.71 -8.73 -1.67
N GLU A 110 -5.61 -9.29 -2.49
CA GLU A 110 -5.72 -10.72 -2.72
C GLU A 110 -4.77 -11.15 -3.83
N ASP A 111 -4.82 -10.46 -4.97
CA ASP A 111 -3.96 -10.68 -6.13
C ASP A 111 -2.91 -9.57 -6.23
N ILE A 112 -1.70 -9.94 -6.59
CA ILE A 112 -0.58 -9.02 -6.74
C ILE A 112 0.16 -9.23 -8.06
N ALA A 113 0.78 -8.17 -8.55
CA ALA A 113 1.76 -8.24 -9.64
C ALA A 113 3.03 -7.47 -9.22
N VAL A 114 4.18 -8.13 -9.25
CA VAL A 114 5.47 -7.51 -8.98
C VAL A 114 6.07 -7.00 -10.29
N LEU A 115 6.28 -5.68 -10.35
CA LEU A 115 6.81 -5.01 -11.54
C LEU A 115 8.25 -4.56 -11.32
N ASN A 116 9.12 -4.83 -12.29
CA ASN A 116 10.48 -4.31 -12.29
C ASN A 116 10.90 -3.94 -13.73
N ARG A 117 11.36 -2.70 -13.91
CA ARG A 117 11.85 -2.17 -15.20
C ARG A 117 10.89 -2.43 -16.37
N GLY A 118 9.59 -2.27 -16.13
CA GLY A 118 8.55 -2.45 -17.16
C GLY A 118 8.16 -3.91 -17.44
N CYS A 119 8.73 -4.88 -16.71
CA CYS A 119 8.38 -6.30 -16.82
C CYS A 119 7.64 -6.77 -15.57
N VAL A 120 6.66 -7.65 -15.75
CA VAL A 120 6.01 -8.38 -14.66
C VAL A 120 6.94 -9.54 -14.29
N LEU A 121 7.44 -9.54 -13.05
CA LEU A 121 8.29 -10.60 -12.51
C LEU A 121 7.49 -11.71 -11.85
N PHE A 122 6.34 -11.37 -11.25
CA PHE A 122 5.44 -12.30 -10.59
C PHE A 122 4.01 -11.79 -10.74
N GLN A 123 3.07 -12.70 -10.86
CA GLN A 123 1.63 -12.44 -10.80
C GLN A 123 0.96 -13.64 -10.11
N GLY A 124 0.19 -13.37 -9.07
CA GLY A 124 -0.51 -14.37 -8.26
C GLY A 124 -0.94 -13.78 -6.93
N THR A 125 -1.18 -14.63 -5.95
CA THR A 125 -1.52 -14.24 -4.58
C THR A 125 -0.27 -13.96 -3.73
N VAL A 126 -0.45 -13.28 -2.61
CA VAL A 126 0.62 -13.09 -1.61
C VAL A 126 1.12 -14.44 -1.08
N THR A 127 0.20 -15.40 -0.88
CA THR A 127 0.55 -16.75 -0.41
C THR A 127 1.45 -17.48 -1.39
N GLU A 128 1.14 -17.47 -2.68
CA GLU A 128 1.96 -18.08 -3.73
C GLU A 128 3.35 -17.46 -3.81
N LEU A 129 3.46 -16.13 -3.67
CA LEU A 129 4.76 -15.45 -3.63
C LEU A 129 5.60 -15.89 -2.41
N LEU A 130 4.97 -16.05 -1.25
CA LEU A 130 5.65 -16.53 -0.05
C LEU A 130 6.07 -18.00 -0.16
N GLU A 131 5.26 -18.84 -0.82
CA GLU A 131 5.60 -20.25 -1.11
C GLU A 131 6.81 -20.35 -2.02
N GLU A 132 6.93 -19.52 -3.07
CA GLU A 132 8.13 -19.46 -3.93
C GLU A 132 9.38 -19.06 -3.17
N ALA A 133 9.26 -18.24 -2.13
CA ALA A 133 10.38 -17.83 -1.28
C ALA A 133 10.70 -18.84 -0.18
N SER A 134 9.80 -19.79 0.09
CA SER A 134 9.94 -20.76 1.16
C SER A 134 11.17 -21.65 0.97
N GLY A 135 11.92 -21.88 2.06
CA GLY A 135 13.14 -22.69 2.03
C GLY A 135 14.37 -22.00 1.43
N ARG A 136 14.24 -20.75 0.94
CA ARG A 136 15.32 -19.97 0.33
C ARG A 136 15.79 -18.80 1.20
N ILE A 137 15.08 -18.51 2.29
CA ILE A 137 15.41 -17.41 3.20
C ILE A 137 16.08 -17.98 4.44
N TYR A 138 17.28 -17.51 4.70
CA TYR A 138 18.09 -17.94 5.86
C TYR A 138 18.40 -16.76 6.77
N SER A 139 18.38 -17.02 8.07
CA SER A 139 18.90 -16.10 9.09
C SER A 139 20.16 -16.67 9.72
N ALA A 140 21.10 -15.81 10.03
CA ALA A 140 22.32 -16.21 10.71
C ALA A 140 22.89 -15.09 11.58
N ARG A 141 23.61 -15.49 12.62
CA ARG A 141 24.43 -14.60 13.44
C ARG A 141 25.85 -14.70 12.97
N VAL A 142 26.44 -13.60 12.52
CA VAL A 142 27.78 -13.55 11.95
C VAL A 142 28.64 -12.51 12.66
N SER A 143 29.94 -12.62 12.61
CA SER A 143 30.83 -11.60 13.12
C SER A 143 30.86 -10.38 12.18
N ARG A 144 31.25 -9.22 12.71
CA ARG A 144 31.40 -8.01 11.91
C ARG A 144 32.45 -8.17 10.78
N MET A 145 33.47 -9.02 10.98
CA MET A 145 34.49 -9.25 9.96
C MET A 145 33.98 -10.09 8.78
N GLU A 146 33.06 -11.02 9.04
CA GLU A 146 32.46 -11.88 8.01
C GLU A 146 31.40 -11.19 7.17
N LEU A 147 30.86 -10.09 7.68
CA LEU A 147 29.73 -9.38 7.05
C LEU A 147 30.02 -8.91 5.62
N GLU A 148 31.22 -8.44 5.34
CA GLU A 148 31.62 -7.98 4.01
C GLU A 148 31.70 -9.15 3.02
N SER A 149 32.26 -10.27 3.44
CA SER A 149 32.30 -11.50 2.64
C SER A 149 30.89 -12.02 2.34
N ILE A 150 29.99 -11.98 3.31
CA ILE A 150 28.61 -12.42 3.13
C ILE A 150 27.87 -11.51 2.15
N ARG A 151 28.05 -10.20 2.23
CA ARG A 151 27.47 -9.25 1.29
C ARG A 151 27.93 -9.46 -0.16
N ASN A 152 29.17 -9.89 -0.33
CA ASN A 152 29.74 -10.11 -1.66
C ASN A 152 29.30 -11.44 -2.28
N ASN A 153 28.98 -12.44 -1.46
CA ASN A 153 28.66 -13.79 -1.92
C ASN A 153 27.16 -14.11 -1.93
N TYR A 154 26.33 -13.37 -1.18
CA TYR A 154 24.91 -13.65 -1.01
C TYR A 154 24.06 -12.40 -1.18
N THR A 155 22.81 -12.58 -1.59
CA THR A 155 21.81 -11.51 -1.57
C THR A 155 21.29 -11.29 -0.15
N VAL A 156 21.83 -10.27 0.52
CA VAL A 156 21.45 -9.93 1.90
C VAL A 156 20.25 -8.99 1.89
N THR A 157 19.15 -9.41 2.52
CA THR A 157 17.89 -8.66 2.57
C THR A 157 17.75 -7.81 3.84
N SER A 158 18.41 -8.20 4.93
CA SER A 158 18.38 -7.45 6.20
C SER A 158 19.66 -7.66 7.00
N ILE A 159 20.10 -6.61 7.69
CA ILE A 159 21.23 -6.63 8.62
C ILE A 159 20.84 -5.86 9.87
N MET A 160 20.94 -6.52 11.02
CA MET A 160 20.75 -5.89 12.32
C MET A 160 22.02 -6.06 13.15
N MET A 161 22.70 -4.94 13.46
CA MET A 161 23.92 -4.95 14.26
C MET A 161 23.61 -5.07 15.75
N GLN A 162 24.33 -5.99 16.43
CA GLN A 162 24.26 -6.15 17.87
C GLN A 162 25.69 -6.34 18.45
N GLY A 163 26.26 -5.25 18.90
CA GLY A 163 27.65 -5.25 19.39
C GLY A 163 28.64 -5.63 18.29
N ASN A 164 29.43 -6.70 18.53
CA ASN A 164 30.40 -7.22 17.56
C ASN A 164 29.84 -8.24 16.57
N HIS A 165 28.55 -8.52 16.62
CA HIS A 165 27.86 -9.46 15.74
C HIS A 165 26.80 -8.74 14.90
N ALA A 166 26.45 -9.34 13.77
CA ALA A 166 25.34 -8.96 12.94
C ALA A 166 24.38 -10.15 12.79
N TYR A 167 23.07 -9.88 12.92
CA TYR A 167 22.04 -10.79 12.46
C TYR A 167 21.75 -10.44 11.01
N VAL A 168 21.98 -11.38 10.13
CA VAL A 168 21.74 -11.22 8.69
C VAL A 168 20.58 -12.09 8.25
N ARG A 169 19.78 -11.58 7.32
CA ARG A 169 18.82 -12.37 6.56
C ARG A 169 19.27 -12.33 5.10
N LEU A 170 19.33 -13.48 4.48
CA LEU A 170 19.84 -13.63 3.12
C LEU A 170 19.04 -14.65 2.32
N ILE A 171 19.12 -14.55 1.00
CA ILE A 171 18.49 -15.48 0.06
C ILE A 171 19.58 -16.40 -0.50
N SER A 172 19.31 -17.71 -0.47
CA SER A 172 20.17 -18.75 -1.07
C SER A 172 19.31 -19.95 -1.46
N ASP A 173 19.62 -20.61 -2.56
CA ASP A 173 18.95 -21.85 -2.98
C ASP A 173 19.40 -23.06 -2.15
N GLU A 174 20.59 -22.97 -1.54
CA GLU A 174 21.13 -23.99 -0.64
C GLU A 174 21.52 -23.36 0.70
N LYS A 175 21.67 -24.19 1.73
CA LYS A 175 22.09 -23.72 3.05
C LYS A 175 23.48 -23.03 2.94
N PRO A 176 23.56 -21.71 3.21
CA PRO A 176 24.75 -20.92 2.88
C PRO A 176 25.98 -21.27 3.75
N PHE A 177 25.77 -21.64 5.02
CA PHE A 177 26.81 -22.07 5.97
C PHE A 177 26.19 -22.75 7.20
N ALA A 178 27.01 -23.44 8.02
CA ALA A 178 26.55 -24.33 9.07
C ALA A 178 25.56 -23.71 10.07
N ASP A 179 25.80 -22.48 10.48
CA ASP A 179 25.00 -21.78 11.49
C ASP A 179 23.76 -21.04 10.92
N ALA A 180 23.53 -21.10 9.59
CA ALA A 180 22.37 -20.52 8.96
C ALA A 180 21.12 -21.36 9.24
N GLN A 181 20.03 -20.69 9.62
CA GLN A 181 18.73 -21.28 9.90
C GLN A 181 17.71 -20.79 8.87
N ILE A 182 16.84 -21.68 8.39
CA ILE A 182 15.71 -21.33 7.54
C ILE A 182 14.73 -20.45 8.34
N CYS A 183 14.22 -19.40 7.69
CA CYS A 183 13.18 -18.51 8.25
C CYS A 183 11.79 -19.00 7.86
#